data_acc998b06f88950a8ec0dce56f7fb9b9
#
_entry.id   acc998b06f88950a8ec0dce56f7fb9b9
#
_cell.length_a   1.000
_cell.length_b   1.000
_cell.length_c   1.000
_cell.angle_alpha   90.00
_cell.angle_beta   90.00
_cell.angle_gamma   90.00
#
_symmetry.space_group_name_H-M   'P 1'
#
loop_
_entity.id
_entity.type
_entity.pdbx_description
1 polymer ?
#
loop_
_entity_poly.entity_id
_entity_poly.type
_entity_poly.pdbx_seq_one_letter_code
_entity_poly.pdbx_strand_id
1 'polypeptide(L)'
;MKKIISSILGFLVLSACNTQINENLSLDNEDLSIQSNNSFKVVQIKLKNSKDLVNLATKGLDLFGFDSKSKTIKAKISTKEEQDLKASKYDFSPVAEVNMSSRGLLPGYMTYNEMKNKLKQLADFNPDIATLNDIGDTWEKTQGKSPNNDIWCLTITNKKVKNQKPASLFIGGMHARELAPPEIMYKLAEYLVKNYGKDSQVTELVDTRDINIVPMVNVDGRIKVEQGNNWQRKNTHGTGVDLNRNFDSYWNYQGLDVPSSWIGSSTNPNSETYSGTAPASEPEVQAIQNYYKVKKLNLVLDMHSYGEMFFWPVGYSDKPIPEVNIFKNIYENSFKKIGYQGGTSMTLLYPTTGTTDDYAYVKHKALGLGMEIGQSFRPSYQEVESMWNELRPNLLYLIKVSNTTLTRK
;
A
#
# COMPACT_ATOMS: atom_id res chain seq x y z
N MET A 1 -16.88 69.78 23.91
CA MET A 1 -17.03 70.70 22.77
C MET A 1 -17.17 69.83 21.52
N LYS A 2 -18.41 69.63 21.05
CA LYS A 2 -18.99 70.19 19.82
C LYS A 2 -18.16 69.83 18.59
N LYS A 3 -18.65 69.16 17.51
CA LYS A 3 -19.95 69.07 16.79
C LYS A 3 -19.88 67.89 15.85
N ILE A 4 -20.78 66.95 15.66
CA ILE A 4 -22.05 66.92 14.94
C ILE A 4 -21.96 67.52 13.52
N ILE A 5 -22.36 66.74 12.54
CA ILE A 5 -23.31 66.93 11.42
C ILE A 5 -22.93 65.93 10.32
N SER A 6 -23.66 64.94 9.97
CA SER A 6 -25.02 64.73 9.40
C SER A 6 -25.04 64.68 7.85
N SER A 7 -25.49 63.53 7.38
CA SER A 7 -26.40 63.22 6.27
C SER A 7 -26.16 63.84 4.89
N ILE A 8 -26.32 63.06 3.84
CA ILE A 8 -27.45 63.13 2.92
C ILE A 8 -27.52 61.86 2.01
N LEU A 9 -28.73 61.38 1.91
CA LEU A 9 -29.28 60.37 1.02
C LEU A 9 -29.32 60.89 -0.44
N GLY A 10 -29.11 60.06 -1.43
CA GLY A 10 -29.39 60.34 -2.82
C GLY A 10 -29.69 59.09 -3.61
N PHE A 11 -30.98 58.73 -3.69
CA PHE A 11 -31.53 57.84 -4.69
C PHE A 11 -31.49 58.46 -6.07
N LEU A 12 -31.05 57.70 -7.08
CA LEU A 12 -31.45 57.93 -8.44
C LEU A 12 -31.53 56.62 -9.19
N VAL A 13 -32.77 56.27 -9.57
CA VAL A 13 -33.20 55.25 -10.50
C VAL A 13 -33.19 55.86 -11.91
N LEU A 14 -32.84 55.07 -12.90
CA LEU A 14 -33.25 55.07 -14.31
C LEU A 14 -32.07 54.54 -15.16
N SER A 15 -32.14 53.68 -16.05
CA SER A 15 -33.13 53.19 -17.03
C SER A 15 -32.34 52.25 -17.98
N ALA A 16 -33.00 51.24 -18.43
CA ALA A 16 -32.50 50.25 -19.37
C ALA A 16 -31.94 50.86 -20.68
N CYS A 17 -30.85 50.26 -21.16
CA CYS A 17 -30.60 50.21 -22.60
C CYS A 17 -29.97 48.83 -22.94
N ASN A 18 -30.72 48.05 -23.67
CA ASN A 18 -30.35 46.79 -24.27
C ASN A 18 -29.36 47.05 -25.41
N THR A 19 -28.17 46.53 -25.33
CA THR A 19 -27.31 46.36 -26.51
C THR A 19 -26.70 44.96 -26.45
N GLN A 20 -27.25 44.09 -27.29
CA GLN A 20 -26.62 42.81 -27.61
C GLN A 20 -25.27 43.09 -28.28
N ILE A 21 -24.23 42.66 -27.67
CA ILE A 21 -22.95 42.45 -28.36
C ILE A 21 -22.73 40.95 -28.35
N ASN A 22 -22.96 40.29 -29.48
CA ASN A 22 -22.50 38.98 -29.82
C ASN A 22 -20.97 39.05 -29.98
N GLU A 23 -20.24 38.69 -28.96
CA GLU A 23 -18.87 38.26 -29.17
C GLU A 23 -18.81 36.74 -29.06
N ASN A 24 -18.72 36.12 -30.23
CA ASN A 24 -18.28 34.76 -30.41
C ASN A 24 -16.83 34.65 -29.88
N LEU A 25 -16.65 34.31 -28.62
CA LEU A 25 -15.39 33.73 -28.13
C LEU A 25 -15.45 32.25 -28.54
N SER A 26 -14.82 31.96 -29.66
CA SER A 26 -14.38 30.59 -29.99
C SER A 26 -13.35 30.19 -28.91
N LEU A 27 -13.81 29.49 -27.90
CA LEU A 27 -12.93 28.70 -27.05
C LEU A 27 -12.30 27.63 -27.96
N ASP A 28 -11.02 27.82 -28.23
CA ASP A 28 -10.22 26.83 -28.96
C ASP A 28 -10.29 25.51 -28.22
N ASN A 29 -11.00 24.56 -28.84
CA ASN A 29 -11.12 23.16 -28.45
C ASN A 29 -9.82 22.37 -28.75
N GLU A 30 -8.66 22.95 -28.56
CA GLU A 30 -7.38 22.27 -28.83
C GLU A 30 -6.69 21.64 -27.62
N ASP A 31 -7.22 21.82 -26.39
CA ASP A 31 -6.55 21.28 -25.18
C ASP A 31 -7.23 20.04 -24.56
N LEU A 32 -8.18 19.42 -25.27
CA LEU A 32 -8.88 18.20 -24.81
C LEU A 32 -8.48 16.92 -25.59
N SER A 33 -7.47 16.97 -26.47
CA SER A 33 -7.13 15.83 -27.34
C SER A 33 -5.82 15.12 -26.99
N ILE A 34 -5.19 15.38 -25.84
CA ILE A 34 -4.04 14.56 -25.35
C ILE A 34 -4.49 13.72 -24.13
N GLN A 35 -5.67 13.12 -24.19
CA GLN A 35 -5.87 11.84 -23.51
C GLN A 35 -5.34 10.77 -24.45
N SER A 36 -4.10 10.34 -24.21
CA SER A 36 -3.52 9.20 -24.89
C SER A 36 -4.53 8.05 -24.90
N ASN A 37 -4.90 7.58 -26.10
CA ASN A 37 -5.68 6.37 -26.35
C ASN A 37 -4.91 5.10 -25.91
N ASN A 38 -4.42 5.04 -24.68
CA ASN A 38 -3.97 3.82 -24.05
C ASN A 38 -5.18 3.10 -23.48
N SER A 39 -6.01 2.54 -24.38
CA SER A 39 -7.03 1.60 -23.96
C SER A 39 -6.33 0.37 -23.40
N PHE A 40 -6.44 0.16 -22.09
CA PHE A 40 -6.06 -1.10 -21.46
C PHE A 40 -7.31 -1.95 -21.22
N LYS A 41 -7.09 -3.24 -21.07
CA LYS A 41 -8.14 -4.19 -20.68
C LYS A 41 -7.62 -5.12 -19.59
N VAL A 42 -8.53 -5.66 -18.79
CA VAL A 42 -8.20 -6.71 -17.85
C VAL A 42 -8.51 -8.05 -18.51
N VAL A 43 -7.56 -8.95 -18.41
CA VAL A 43 -7.71 -10.32 -18.92
C VAL A 43 -7.39 -11.32 -17.81
N GLN A 44 -8.02 -12.49 -17.89
CA GLN A 44 -7.65 -13.66 -17.11
C GLN A 44 -6.84 -14.59 -18.01
N ILE A 45 -5.64 -14.95 -17.58
CA ILE A 45 -4.70 -15.78 -18.32
C ILE A 45 -4.65 -17.15 -17.65
N LYS A 46 -4.81 -18.22 -18.42
CA LYS A 46 -4.66 -19.59 -17.95
C LYS A 46 -3.19 -20.00 -17.99
N LEU A 47 -2.68 -20.46 -16.86
CA LEU A 47 -1.29 -20.92 -16.71
C LEU A 47 -1.20 -22.41 -16.96
N LYS A 48 -0.25 -22.84 -17.76
CA LYS A 48 0.05 -24.28 -18.01
C LYS A 48 0.94 -24.84 -16.91
N ASN A 49 1.83 -24.02 -16.35
CA ASN A 49 2.78 -24.38 -15.30
C ASN A 49 3.27 -23.13 -14.56
N SER A 50 4.05 -23.30 -13.49
CA SER A 50 4.60 -22.19 -12.69
C SER A 50 5.56 -21.29 -13.47
N LYS A 51 6.23 -21.80 -14.51
CA LYS A 51 7.14 -20.99 -15.34
C LYS A 51 6.39 -19.93 -16.14
N ASP A 52 5.13 -20.17 -16.49
CA ASP A 52 4.30 -19.18 -17.19
C ASP A 52 4.14 -17.91 -16.36
N LEU A 53 3.93 -18.06 -15.04
CA LEU A 53 3.78 -16.93 -14.14
C LEU A 53 5.06 -16.08 -14.08
N VAL A 54 6.22 -16.74 -13.95
CA VAL A 54 7.53 -16.07 -14.01
C VAL A 54 7.72 -15.36 -15.35
N ASN A 55 7.43 -16.04 -16.48
CA ASN A 55 7.57 -15.46 -17.81
C ASN A 55 6.67 -14.23 -18.04
N LEU A 56 5.45 -14.24 -17.50
CA LEU A 56 4.55 -13.09 -17.60
C LEU A 56 5.05 -11.92 -16.73
N ALA A 57 5.51 -12.20 -15.51
CA ALA A 57 6.07 -11.21 -14.61
C ALA A 57 7.34 -10.55 -15.20
N THR A 58 8.25 -11.34 -15.77
CA THR A 58 9.50 -10.83 -16.38
C THR A 58 9.27 -10.02 -17.65
N LYS A 59 8.13 -10.19 -18.32
CA LYS A 59 7.68 -9.31 -19.41
C LYS A 59 7.13 -7.98 -18.92
N GLY A 60 7.03 -7.78 -17.60
CA GLY A 60 6.58 -6.55 -16.99
C GLY A 60 5.06 -6.37 -16.96
N LEU A 61 4.27 -7.44 -17.13
CA LEU A 61 2.82 -7.37 -17.04
C LEU A 61 2.39 -7.02 -15.62
N ASP A 62 1.36 -6.20 -15.51
CA ASP A 62 0.69 -5.89 -14.23
C ASP A 62 -0.20 -7.07 -13.81
N LEU A 63 0.41 -8.01 -13.07
CA LEU A 63 -0.21 -9.26 -12.65
C LEU A 63 -0.85 -9.14 -11.26
N PHE A 64 -2.05 -9.72 -11.09
CA PHE A 64 -2.78 -9.73 -9.82
C PHE A 64 -3.84 -10.84 -9.77
N GLY A 65 -4.35 -11.15 -8.58
CA GLY A 65 -5.47 -12.08 -8.39
C GLY A 65 -5.16 -13.49 -8.89
N PHE A 66 -4.04 -14.05 -8.46
CA PHE A 66 -3.70 -15.43 -8.77
C PHE A 66 -4.67 -16.40 -8.07
N ASP A 67 -5.25 -17.31 -8.82
CA ASP A 67 -6.06 -18.43 -8.32
C ASP A 67 -5.33 -19.74 -8.58
N SER A 68 -4.84 -20.35 -7.51
CA SER A 68 -4.10 -21.61 -7.57
C SER A 68 -4.97 -22.81 -7.94
N LYS A 69 -6.29 -22.77 -7.67
CA LYS A 69 -7.22 -23.87 -7.98
C LYS A 69 -7.51 -23.93 -9.47
N SER A 70 -7.85 -22.80 -10.07
CA SER A 70 -8.10 -22.70 -11.52
C SER A 70 -6.80 -22.53 -12.33
N LYS A 71 -5.67 -22.28 -11.67
CA LYS A 71 -4.38 -21.94 -12.30
C LYS A 71 -4.51 -20.75 -13.25
N THR A 72 -5.14 -19.69 -12.79
CA THR A 72 -5.33 -18.48 -13.57
C THR A 72 -4.73 -17.28 -12.85
N ILE A 73 -4.31 -16.27 -13.63
CA ILE A 73 -3.85 -14.97 -13.15
C ILE A 73 -4.55 -13.87 -13.94
N LYS A 74 -4.90 -12.79 -13.29
CA LYS A 74 -5.39 -11.59 -13.99
C LYS A 74 -4.24 -10.69 -14.35
N ALA A 75 -4.39 -9.97 -15.46
CA ALA A 75 -3.44 -8.94 -15.90
C ALA A 75 -4.18 -7.74 -16.47
N LYS A 76 -3.71 -6.54 -16.15
CA LYS A 76 -4.05 -5.31 -16.88
C LYS A 76 -3.07 -5.20 -18.04
N ILE A 77 -3.58 -5.17 -19.26
CA ILE A 77 -2.75 -5.22 -20.48
C ILE A 77 -3.11 -4.11 -21.45
N SER A 78 -2.09 -3.57 -22.12
CA SER A 78 -2.20 -2.70 -23.28
C SER A 78 -2.49 -3.49 -24.56
N THR A 79 -2.82 -2.79 -25.64
CA THR A 79 -2.99 -3.40 -26.97
C THR A 79 -1.74 -4.15 -27.45
N LYS A 80 -0.54 -3.63 -27.13
CA LYS A 80 0.73 -4.29 -27.49
C LYS A 80 0.91 -5.60 -26.72
N GLU A 81 0.69 -5.57 -25.42
CA GLU A 81 0.81 -6.76 -24.56
C GLU A 81 -0.21 -7.84 -24.93
N GLU A 82 -1.40 -7.45 -25.39
CA GLU A 82 -2.37 -8.40 -25.94
C GLU A 82 -1.84 -9.11 -27.19
N GLN A 83 -1.19 -8.36 -28.10
CA GLN A 83 -0.56 -8.94 -29.28
C GLN A 83 0.56 -9.90 -28.90
N ASP A 84 1.39 -9.53 -27.91
CA ASP A 84 2.48 -10.37 -27.40
C ASP A 84 1.97 -11.65 -26.74
N LEU A 85 0.86 -11.58 -26.01
CA LEU A 85 0.21 -12.76 -25.43
C LEU A 85 -0.34 -13.71 -26.52
N LYS A 86 -0.98 -13.15 -27.57
CA LYS A 86 -1.47 -13.93 -28.71
C LYS A 86 -0.31 -14.61 -29.46
N ALA A 87 0.77 -13.88 -29.75
CA ALA A 87 1.96 -14.40 -30.41
C ALA A 87 2.63 -15.52 -29.59
N SER A 88 2.63 -15.39 -28.26
CA SER A 88 3.15 -16.38 -27.32
C SER A 88 2.20 -17.54 -27.05
N LYS A 89 1.01 -17.57 -27.71
CA LYS A 89 -0.02 -18.63 -27.59
C LYS A 89 -0.50 -18.86 -26.14
N TYR A 90 -0.63 -17.80 -25.35
CA TYR A 90 -1.32 -17.87 -24.08
C TYR A 90 -2.82 -17.97 -24.29
N ASP A 91 -3.48 -18.80 -23.47
CA ASP A 91 -4.94 -18.86 -23.38
C ASP A 91 -5.41 -17.78 -22.40
N PHE A 92 -6.17 -16.79 -22.88
CA PHE A 92 -6.69 -15.72 -22.07
C PHE A 92 -8.06 -15.24 -22.56
N SER A 93 -8.84 -14.69 -21.64
CA SER A 93 -10.18 -14.13 -21.89
C SER A 93 -10.34 -12.78 -21.20
N PRO A 94 -11.13 -11.85 -21.77
CA PRO A 94 -11.48 -10.62 -21.11
C PRO A 94 -12.21 -10.88 -19.79
N VAL A 95 -11.93 -10.05 -18.78
CA VAL A 95 -12.65 -10.03 -17.50
C VAL A 95 -13.33 -8.69 -17.35
N ALA A 96 -14.60 -8.69 -16.95
CA ALA A 96 -15.29 -7.46 -16.60
C ALA A 96 -14.59 -6.81 -15.39
N GLU A 97 -14.32 -5.52 -15.49
CA GLU A 97 -13.72 -4.73 -14.40
C GLU A 97 -14.75 -4.52 -13.30
N VAL A 98 -14.82 -5.46 -12.37
CA VAL A 98 -15.69 -5.29 -11.21
C VAL A 98 -15.14 -4.16 -10.34
N ASN A 99 -15.94 -3.13 -10.10
CA ASN A 99 -15.67 -1.99 -9.21
C ASN A 99 -14.54 -1.01 -9.60
N MET A 100 -13.91 -1.14 -10.77
CA MET A 100 -12.94 -0.14 -11.24
C MET A 100 -13.57 1.01 -12.04
N SER A 101 -14.86 0.92 -12.38
CA SER A 101 -15.61 1.93 -13.15
C SER A 101 -16.04 3.16 -12.33
N SER A 102 -16.22 3.02 -11.00
CA SER A 102 -16.54 4.15 -10.13
C SER A 102 -15.29 5.01 -9.89
N ARG A 103 -15.42 6.32 -10.13
CA ARG A 103 -14.30 7.25 -9.85
C ARG A 103 -14.16 7.52 -8.37
N GLY A 104 -12.90 7.63 -7.89
CA GLY A 104 -12.59 7.96 -6.51
C GLY A 104 -12.84 6.82 -5.53
N LEU A 105 -12.95 7.13 -4.25
CA LEU A 105 -13.17 6.14 -3.20
C LEU A 105 -14.60 5.58 -3.22
N LEU A 106 -14.74 4.34 -2.84
CA LEU A 106 -16.04 3.73 -2.57
C LEU A 106 -16.60 4.24 -1.23
N PRO A 107 -17.94 4.20 -1.05
CA PRO A 107 -18.57 4.59 0.21
C PRO A 107 -17.98 3.83 1.41
N GLY A 108 -17.72 4.56 2.50
CA GLY A 108 -17.15 4.04 3.74
C GLY A 108 -15.63 4.15 3.87
N TYR A 109 -14.91 4.24 2.77
CA TYR A 109 -13.46 4.40 2.80
C TYR A 109 -13.03 5.81 3.19
N MET A 110 -11.97 5.90 3.99
CA MET A 110 -11.40 7.18 4.39
C MET A 110 -10.48 7.75 3.32
N THR A 111 -10.57 9.05 3.12
CA THR A 111 -9.52 9.80 2.45
C THR A 111 -8.25 9.85 3.32
N TYR A 112 -7.11 10.19 2.71
CA TYR A 112 -5.87 10.41 3.46
C TYR A 112 -6.06 11.40 4.64
N ASN A 113 -6.72 12.54 4.36
CA ASN A 113 -6.93 13.55 5.39
C ASN A 113 -7.86 13.09 6.52
N GLU A 114 -8.91 12.33 6.22
CA GLU A 114 -9.79 11.75 7.23
C GLU A 114 -9.04 10.75 8.10
N MET A 115 -8.24 9.88 7.49
CA MET A 115 -7.42 8.90 8.21
C MET A 115 -6.39 9.58 9.12
N LYS A 116 -5.64 10.56 8.61
CA LYS A 116 -4.71 11.39 9.39
C LYS A 116 -5.40 12.01 10.62
N ASN A 117 -6.56 12.63 10.40
CA ASN A 117 -7.32 13.28 11.48
C ASN A 117 -7.80 12.27 12.54
N LYS A 118 -8.25 11.09 12.13
CA LYS A 118 -8.66 10.03 13.05
C LYS A 118 -7.48 9.46 13.83
N LEU A 119 -6.32 9.26 13.20
CA LEU A 119 -5.09 8.84 13.88
C LEU A 119 -4.65 9.89 14.92
N LYS A 120 -4.74 11.18 14.54
CA LYS A 120 -4.46 12.28 15.47
C LYS A 120 -5.39 12.26 16.66
N GLN A 121 -6.69 12.05 16.47
CA GLN A 121 -7.67 11.93 17.56
C GLN A 121 -7.35 10.76 18.48
N LEU A 122 -6.96 9.58 17.92
CA LEU A 122 -6.54 8.44 18.75
C LEU A 122 -5.36 8.79 19.66
N ALA A 123 -4.37 9.54 19.14
CA ALA A 123 -3.22 9.96 19.93
C ALA A 123 -3.58 11.03 20.97
N ASP A 124 -4.31 12.07 20.56
CA ASP A 124 -4.66 13.21 21.42
C ASP A 124 -5.53 12.79 22.64
N PHE A 125 -6.47 11.86 22.43
CA PHE A 125 -7.35 11.38 23.50
C PHE A 125 -6.74 10.25 24.35
N ASN A 126 -5.60 9.68 23.93
CA ASN A 126 -4.95 8.58 24.65
C ASN A 126 -3.44 8.81 24.81
N PRO A 127 -3.01 9.97 25.36
CA PRO A 127 -1.59 10.37 25.36
C PRO A 127 -0.68 9.44 26.17
N ASP A 128 -1.22 8.66 27.11
CA ASP A 128 -0.46 7.69 27.92
C ASP A 128 0.00 6.47 27.11
N ILE A 129 -0.71 6.13 26.03
CA ILE A 129 -0.45 4.91 25.26
C ILE A 129 -0.26 5.15 23.75
N ALA A 130 -0.65 6.29 23.20
CA ALA A 130 -0.56 6.55 21.79
C ALA A 130 0.28 7.81 21.46
N THR A 131 1.01 7.79 20.35
CA THR A 131 1.74 8.94 19.81
C THR A 131 1.68 8.89 18.30
N LEU A 132 1.24 9.97 17.68
CA LEU A 132 1.31 10.10 16.21
C LEU A 132 2.62 10.79 15.84
N ASN A 133 3.40 10.15 14.97
CA ASN A 133 4.70 10.62 14.52
C ASN A 133 4.66 10.82 13.00
N ASP A 134 5.15 11.94 12.53
CA ASP A 134 5.59 12.13 11.16
C ASP A 134 6.94 11.41 11.00
N ILE A 135 7.00 10.41 10.11
CA ILE A 135 8.19 9.59 9.90
C ILE A 135 8.90 9.90 8.58
N GLY A 136 8.35 10.77 7.76
CA GLY A 136 8.95 11.22 6.52
C GLY A 136 7.98 11.80 5.52
N ASP A 137 8.56 12.30 4.45
CA ASP A 137 7.88 13.02 3.38
C ASP A 137 7.60 12.13 2.19
N THR A 138 6.52 12.42 1.44
CA THR A 138 6.28 11.84 0.12
C THR A 138 7.10 12.54 -0.95
N TRP A 139 7.16 11.95 -2.15
CA TRP A 139 7.90 12.55 -3.25
C TRP A 139 7.35 13.94 -3.63
N GLU A 140 6.03 14.12 -3.76
CA GLU A 140 5.45 15.44 -4.09
C GLU A 140 5.77 16.49 -3.02
N LYS A 141 5.79 16.10 -1.74
CA LYS A 141 6.18 17.00 -0.65
C LYS A 141 7.65 17.44 -0.78
N THR A 142 8.57 16.53 -1.09
CA THR A 142 9.98 16.88 -1.31
C THR A 142 10.18 17.84 -2.50
N GLN A 143 9.23 17.85 -3.44
CA GLN A 143 9.22 18.78 -4.58
C GLN A 143 8.47 20.09 -4.31
N GLY A 144 7.99 20.32 -3.09
CA GLY A 144 7.21 21.50 -2.72
C GLY A 144 5.80 21.56 -3.34
N LYS A 145 5.30 20.45 -3.93
CA LYS A 145 4.00 20.42 -4.60
C LYS A 145 2.84 20.17 -3.63
N SER A 146 3.05 19.30 -2.64
CA SER A 146 2.03 18.85 -1.70
C SER A 146 2.55 18.91 -0.26
N PRO A 147 2.61 20.11 0.38
CA PRO A 147 3.33 20.34 1.63
C PRO A 147 2.76 19.60 2.83
N ASN A 148 1.57 19.02 2.73
CA ASN A 148 0.90 18.31 3.82
C ASN A 148 0.89 16.78 3.66
N ASN A 149 1.59 16.25 2.66
CA ASN A 149 1.64 14.81 2.39
C ASN A 149 2.76 14.16 3.20
N ASP A 150 2.50 13.92 4.47
CA ASP A 150 3.40 13.27 5.42
C ASP A 150 3.08 11.78 5.53
N ILE A 151 4.07 10.98 5.90
CA ILE A 151 3.87 9.57 6.23
C ILE A 151 3.71 9.44 7.73
N TRP A 152 2.50 9.11 8.17
CA TRP A 152 2.14 9.06 9.58
C TRP A 152 2.27 7.66 10.17
N CYS A 153 2.94 7.57 11.32
CA CYS A 153 3.04 6.37 12.13
C CYS A 153 2.39 6.59 13.49
N LEU A 154 1.37 5.80 13.83
CA LEU A 154 0.84 5.74 15.18
C LEU A 154 1.59 4.70 15.99
N THR A 155 2.34 5.13 16.99
CA THR A 155 2.99 4.27 17.97
C THR A 155 2.04 4.04 19.13
N ILE A 156 1.75 2.77 19.46
CA ILE A 156 0.88 2.35 20.57
C ILE A 156 1.70 1.52 21.55
N THR A 157 1.87 2.03 22.76
CA THR A 157 2.63 1.39 23.84
C THR A 157 2.36 2.10 25.16
N ASN A 158 2.25 1.40 26.27
CA ASN A 158 2.14 2.04 27.57
C ASN A 158 3.45 2.74 27.94
N LYS A 159 3.45 4.07 27.95
CA LYS A 159 4.62 4.93 28.21
C LYS A 159 5.08 4.91 29.67
N LYS A 160 4.26 4.42 30.59
CA LYS A 160 4.60 4.28 32.01
C LYS A 160 5.49 3.05 32.27
N VAL A 161 5.42 2.04 31.39
CA VAL A 161 6.29 0.85 31.45
C VAL A 161 7.59 1.17 30.72
N LYS A 162 8.69 1.33 31.47
CA LYS A 162 9.99 1.81 30.97
C LYS A 162 10.93 0.73 30.43
N ASN A 163 10.56 -0.54 30.56
CA ASN A 163 11.38 -1.65 30.04
C ASN A 163 11.48 -1.56 28.50
N GLN A 164 12.61 -2.02 27.96
CA GLN A 164 12.74 -2.20 26.52
C GLN A 164 11.71 -3.23 26.04
N LYS A 165 10.89 -2.84 25.07
CA LYS A 165 9.83 -3.67 24.51
C LYS A 165 10.18 -4.12 23.10
N PRO A 166 9.85 -5.35 22.72
CA PRO A 166 9.91 -5.77 21.32
C PRO A 166 9.04 -4.84 20.45
N ALA A 167 9.65 -4.36 19.35
CA ALA A 167 8.97 -3.43 18.46
C ALA A 167 8.46 -4.14 17.21
N SER A 168 7.24 -3.80 16.79
CA SER A 168 6.64 -4.27 15.55
C SER A 168 6.20 -3.10 14.69
N LEU A 169 6.20 -3.30 13.35
CA LEU A 169 5.72 -2.33 12.37
C LEU A 169 4.69 -3.01 11.46
N PHE A 170 3.52 -2.42 11.39
CA PHE A 170 2.42 -2.83 10.52
C PHE A 170 2.23 -1.77 9.46
N ILE A 171 2.35 -2.15 8.20
CA ILE A 171 2.34 -1.23 7.05
C ILE A 171 1.15 -1.56 6.15
N GLY A 172 0.49 -0.53 5.64
CA GLY A 172 -0.49 -0.62 4.57
C GLY A 172 -0.29 0.47 3.53
N GLY A 173 -1.01 0.36 2.41
CA GLY A 173 -1.05 1.40 1.39
C GLY A 173 0.28 1.66 0.68
N MET A 174 1.12 0.65 0.55
CA MET A 174 2.31 0.69 -0.30
C MET A 174 1.92 0.86 -1.77
N HIS A 175 0.86 0.17 -2.20
CA HIS A 175 0.25 0.35 -3.51
C HIS A 175 -1.09 1.08 -3.36
N ALA A 176 -1.23 2.20 -4.07
CA ALA A 176 -2.32 3.14 -3.83
C ALA A 176 -3.72 2.62 -4.20
N ARG A 177 -3.83 1.72 -5.21
CA ARG A 177 -5.09 1.12 -5.66
C ARG A 177 -5.67 0.09 -4.69
N GLU A 178 -4.90 -0.36 -3.73
CA GLU A 178 -5.25 -1.36 -2.74
C GLU A 178 -5.97 -0.69 -1.57
N LEU A 179 -7.30 -0.64 -1.61
CA LEU A 179 -8.07 0.19 -0.68
C LEU A 179 -8.21 -0.41 0.72
N ALA A 180 -8.26 -1.75 0.85
CA ALA A 180 -8.55 -2.41 2.12
C ALA A 180 -7.39 -2.36 3.14
N PRO A 181 -6.09 -2.54 2.76
CA PRO A 181 -4.99 -2.55 3.73
C PRO A 181 -4.91 -1.32 4.62
N PRO A 182 -5.02 -0.06 4.13
CA PRO A 182 -5.04 1.11 4.98
C PRO A 182 -6.17 1.10 6.03
N GLU A 183 -7.36 0.63 5.65
CA GLU A 183 -8.51 0.54 6.55
C GLU A 183 -8.29 -0.51 7.65
N ILE A 184 -7.73 -1.67 7.30
CA ILE A 184 -7.41 -2.73 8.27
C ILE A 184 -6.35 -2.24 9.26
N MET A 185 -5.33 -1.51 8.80
CA MET A 185 -4.30 -0.92 9.67
C MET A 185 -4.92 0.12 10.62
N TYR A 186 -5.80 0.98 10.13
CA TYR A 186 -6.51 1.92 11.00
C TYR A 186 -7.40 1.19 12.04
N LYS A 187 -8.15 0.17 11.61
CA LYS A 187 -8.98 -0.64 12.52
C LYS A 187 -8.16 -1.33 13.61
N LEU A 188 -6.96 -1.82 13.27
CA LEU A 188 -6.03 -2.38 14.25
C LEU A 188 -5.63 -1.32 15.28
N ALA A 189 -5.24 -0.13 14.82
CA ALA A 189 -4.88 0.98 15.69
C ALA A 189 -6.03 1.39 16.62
N GLU A 190 -7.21 1.58 16.05
CA GLU A 190 -8.41 1.95 16.80
C GLU A 190 -8.79 0.88 17.82
N TYR A 191 -8.73 -0.41 17.43
CA TYR A 191 -9.07 -1.52 18.34
C TYR A 191 -8.13 -1.58 19.53
N LEU A 192 -6.82 -1.48 19.31
CA LEU A 192 -5.83 -1.49 20.39
C LEU A 192 -6.04 -0.34 21.36
N VAL A 193 -6.25 0.88 20.87
CA VAL A 193 -6.43 2.06 21.72
C VAL A 193 -7.75 2.01 22.49
N LYS A 194 -8.87 1.66 21.84
CA LYS A 194 -10.20 1.63 22.47
C LYS A 194 -10.40 0.51 23.48
N ASN A 195 -9.66 -0.59 23.37
CA ASN A 195 -9.80 -1.76 24.23
C ASN A 195 -8.70 -1.87 25.30
N TYR A 196 -7.71 -0.98 25.29
CA TYR A 196 -6.73 -0.88 26.37
C TYR A 196 -7.40 -0.62 27.72
N GLY A 197 -7.04 -1.40 28.74
CA GLY A 197 -7.65 -1.35 30.06
C GLY A 197 -9.04 -2.02 30.16
N LYS A 198 -9.59 -2.56 29.04
CA LYS A 198 -10.90 -3.23 29.00
C LYS A 198 -10.76 -4.71 28.58
N ASP A 199 -9.90 -4.99 27.61
CA ASP A 199 -9.56 -6.33 27.15
C ASP A 199 -8.20 -6.70 27.72
N SER A 200 -8.09 -7.84 28.40
CA SER A 200 -6.86 -8.26 29.07
C SER A 200 -5.73 -8.58 28.08
N GLN A 201 -6.05 -9.18 26.92
CA GLN A 201 -5.07 -9.47 25.86
C GLN A 201 -4.52 -8.17 25.25
N VAL A 202 -5.39 -7.22 24.91
CA VAL A 202 -4.98 -5.93 24.36
C VAL A 202 -4.13 -5.17 25.38
N THR A 203 -4.53 -5.17 26.65
CA THR A 203 -3.80 -4.50 27.72
C THR A 203 -2.38 -5.09 27.87
N GLU A 204 -2.25 -6.41 27.92
CA GLU A 204 -0.95 -7.08 27.97
C GLU A 204 -0.07 -6.71 26.74
N LEU A 205 -0.64 -6.71 25.53
CA LEU A 205 0.11 -6.36 24.33
C LEU A 205 0.61 -4.92 24.38
N VAL A 206 -0.22 -3.95 24.72
CA VAL A 206 0.16 -2.54 24.81
C VAL A 206 1.16 -2.28 25.95
N ASP A 207 1.04 -3.00 27.06
CA ASP A 207 1.97 -2.89 28.18
C ASP A 207 3.37 -3.45 27.85
N THR A 208 3.44 -4.49 27.00
CA THR A 208 4.65 -5.28 26.78
C THR A 208 5.26 -5.13 25.38
N ARG A 209 4.65 -4.39 24.47
CA ARG A 209 5.11 -4.20 23.08
C ARG A 209 5.18 -2.71 22.71
N ASP A 210 6.03 -2.42 21.73
CA ASP A 210 6.07 -1.14 20.99
C ASP A 210 5.45 -1.38 19.61
N ILE A 211 4.16 -1.05 19.45
CA ILE A 211 3.36 -1.36 18.27
C ILE A 211 3.31 -0.12 17.40
N ASN A 212 3.84 -0.21 16.18
CA ASN A 212 3.92 0.90 15.26
C ASN A 212 3.08 0.59 14.02
N ILE A 213 2.19 1.50 13.63
CA ILE A 213 1.24 1.31 12.55
C ILE A 213 1.34 2.47 11.57
N VAL A 214 1.66 2.17 10.31
CA VAL A 214 1.69 3.10 9.18
C VAL A 214 0.58 2.68 8.20
N PRO A 215 -0.61 3.26 8.29
CA PRO A 215 -1.73 2.83 7.44
C PRO A 215 -1.52 3.13 5.96
N MET A 216 -0.75 4.16 5.63
CA MET A 216 -0.63 4.63 4.25
C MET A 216 0.79 5.17 3.99
N VAL A 217 1.57 4.42 3.21
CA VAL A 217 2.92 4.82 2.81
C VAL A 217 2.88 5.67 1.54
N ASN A 218 2.16 5.20 0.52
CA ASN A 218 2.04 5.88 -0.78
C ASN A 218 0.91 6.91 -0.76
N VAL A 219 1.11 7.99 -0.02
CA VAL A 219 0.09 9.03 0.15
C VAL A 219 -0.22 9.75 -1.16
N ASP A 220 0.81 10.11 -1.93
CA ASP A 220 0.63 10.80 -3.22
C ASP A 220 -0.18 9.94 -4.20
N GLY A 221 0.17 8.65 -4.32
CA GLY A 221 -0.59 7.71 -5.14
C GLY A 221 -2.04 7.55 -4.65
N ARG A 222 -2.26 7.49 -3.32
CA ARG A 222 -3.61 7.42 -2.74
C ARG A 222 -4.46 8.63 -3.09
N ILE A 223 -3.91 9.82 -3.06
CA ILE A 223 -4.62 11.05 -3.47
C ILE A 223 -5.01 10.98 -4.95
N LYS A 224 -4.16 10.41 -5.83
CA LYS A 224 -4.55 10.16 -7.23
C LYS A 224 -5.74 9.21 -7.34
N VAL A 225 -5.81 8.17 -6.50
CA VAL A 225 -6.99 7.28 -6.44
C VAL A 225 -8.24 8.04 -5.97
N GLU A 226 -8.11 8.89 -4.95
CA GLU A 226 -9.20 9.74 -4.45
C GLU A 226 -9.72 10.69 -5.55
N GLN A 227 -8.84 11.14 -6.43
CA GLN A 227 -9.14 11.97 -7.59
C GLN A 227 -9.69 11.20 -8.80
N GLY A 228 -9.81 9.86 -8.70
CA GLY A 228 -10.42 9.00 -9.72
C GLY A 228 -9.46 8.19 -10.58
N ASN A 229 -8.15 8.24 -10.32
CA ASN A 229 -7.20 7.31 -10.96
C ASN A 229 -7.19 5.96 -10.20
N ASN A 230 -8.21 5.17 -10.42
CA ASN A 230 -8.46 3.91 -9.70
C ASN A 230 -7.37 2.85 -9.88
N TRP A 231 -6.54 2.97 -10.94
CA TRP A 231 -5.47 2.02 -11.24
C TRP A 231 -4.10 2.43 -10.71
N GLN A 232 -3.99 3.58 -10.03
CA GLN A 232 -2.72 4.04 -9.47
C GLN A 232 -2.15 3.01 -8.50
N ARG A 233 -1.03 2.39 -8.86
CA ARG A 233 -0.26 1.47 -8.02
C ARG A 233 0.95 2.17 -7.41
N LYS A 234 1.79 2.70 -8.27
CA LYS A 234 3.09 3.31 -7.98
C LYS A 234 2.94 4.66 -7.27
N ASN A 235 4.04 5.22 -6.75
CA ASN A 235 4.07 6.61 -6.30
C ASN A 235 3.95 7.58 -7.50
N THR A 236 4.22 8.88 -7.28
CA THR A 236 4.05 9.91 -8.33
C THR A 236 5.38 10.45 -8.88
N HIS A 237 6.51 9.82 -8.58
CA HIS A 237 7.83 10.23 -9.10
C HIS A 237 7.96 9.90 -10.59
N GLY A 238 7.88 10.91 -11.46
CA GLY A 238 7.91 10.72 -12.92
C GLY A 238 6.74 9.86 -13.41
N THR A 239 7.04 8.69 -13.98
CA THR A 239 6.03 7.68 -14.37
C THR A 239 5.60 6.79 -13.20
N GLY A 240 6.11 7.06 -12.01
CA GLY A 240 5.90 6.30 -10.78
C GLY A 240 6.94 5.20 -10.56
N VAL A 241 7.21 4.91 -9.29
CA VAL A 241 8.06 3.81 -8.83
C VAL A 241 7.22 2.86 -7.98
N ASP A 242 7.39 1.56 -8.17
CA ASP A 242 6.82 0.54 -7.27
C ASP A 242 7.62 0.54 -5.98
N LEU A 243 7.03 1.10 -4.92
CA LEU A 243 7.69 1.25 -3.62
C LEU A 243 8.12 -0.10 -3.05
N ASN A 244 7.34 -1.18 -3.31
CA ASN A 244 7.66 -2.54 -2.87
C ASN A 244 8.58 -3.30 -3.85
N ARG A 245 9.36 -2.56 -4.63
CA ARG A 245 10.50 -3.03 -5.44
C ARG A 245 11.73 -2.13 -5.24
N ASN A 246 11.61 -1.09 -4.40
CA ASN A 246 12.64 -0.05 -4.25
C ASN A 246 13.46 -0.19 -2.95
N PHE A 247 13.17 -1.14 -2.07
CA PHE A 247 13.97 -1.37 -0.85
C PHE A 247 15.39 -1.88 -1.16
N ASP A 248 16.37 -1.49 -0.34
CA ASP A 248 17.76 -1.98 -0.42
C ASP A 248 17.88 -3.43 0.08
N SER A 249 17.22 -4.33 -0.63
CA SER A 249 17.19 -5.77 -0.39
C SER A 249 17.33 -6.52 -1.71
N TYR A 250 18.58 -6.76 -2.12
CA TYR A 250 18.91 -7.35 -3.43
C TYR A 250 18.20 -6.62 -4.59
N TRP A 251 18.10 -5.30 -4.47
CA TRP A 251 17.44 -4.44 -5.44
C TRP A 251 17.84 -4.80 -6.88
N ASN A 252 16.90 -5.01 -7.77
CA ASN A 252 17.13 -5.54 -9.12
C ASN A 252 18.05 -6.76 -9.16
N TYR A 253 17.94 -7.66 -8.17
CA TYR A 253 18.77 -8.85 -8.00
C TYR A 253 20.28 -8.58 -7.86
N GLN A 254 20.67 -7.35 -7.52
CA GLN A 254 22.07 -7.02 -7.28
C GLN A 254 22.65 -7.86 -6.14
N GLY A 255 23.82 -8.46 -6.40
CA GLY A 255 24.47 -9.35 -5.44
C GLY A 255 23.97 -10.79 -5.42
N LEU A 256 23.02 -11.13 -6.31
CA LEU A 256 22.56 -12.51 -6.52
C LEU A 256 23.07 -13.03 -7.87
N ASP A 257 23.51 -14.27 -7.89
CA ASP A 257 23.81 -15.01 -9.13
C ASP A 257 22.52 -15.69 -9.61
N VAL A 258 21.71 -14.90 -10.34
CA VAL A 258 20.41 -15.35 -10.88
C VAL A 258 20.31 -15.06 -12.37
N PRO A 259 19.59 -15.90 -13.15
CA PRO A 259 19.36 -15.62 -14.56
C PRO A 259 18.59 -14.30 -14.75
N SER A 260 18.91 -13.58 -15.83
CA SER A 260 18.19 -12.36 -16.20
C SER A 260 16.68 -12.57 -16.38
N SER A 261 16.26 -13.79 -16.74
CA SER A 261 14.84 -14.20 -16.82
C SER A 261 14.11 -14.24 -15.47
N TRP A 262 14.80 -14.05 -14.36
CA TRP A 262 14.20 -14.01 -13.02
C TRP A 262 13.92 -12.57 -12.52
N ILE A 263 14.26 -11.56 -13.33
CA ILE A 263 14.05 -10.16 -12.94
C ILE A 263 12.55 -9.86 -12.98
N GLY A 264 11.86 -10.10 -11.86
CA GLY A 264 10.45 -9.72 -11.67
C GLY A 264 10.26 -8.23 -11.41
N SER A 265 11.30 -7.56 -10.85
CA SER A 265 11.38 -6.10 -10.81
C SER A 265 11.79 -5.56 -12.19
N SER A 266 11.25 -4.42 -12.58
CA SER A 266 11.53 -3.85 -13.89
C SER A 266 12.45 -2.62 -13.78
N THR A 267 13.39 -2.49 -14.71
CA THR A 267 14.16 -1.26 -14.93
C THR A 267 13.47 -0.31 -15.92
N ASN A 268 12.37 -0.75 -16.56
CA ASN A 268 11.58 0.09 -17.45
C ASN A 268 10.63 1.00 -16.64
N PRO A 269 10.76 2.34 -16.73
CA PRO A 269 9.91 3.28 -15.99
C PRO A 269 8.41 3.15 -16.28
N ASN A 270 8.05 2.61 -17.45
CA ASN A 270 6.65 2.40 -17.82
C ASN A 270 6.03 1.12 -17.24
N SER A 271 6.83 0.24 -16.62
CA SER A 271 6.33 -0.96 -15.95
C SER A 271 5.66 -0.62 -14.64
N GLU A 272 4.61 -1.37 -14.28
CA GLU A 272 3.98 -1.28 -12.96
C GLU A 272 4.88 -1.81 -11.83
N THR A 273 5.92 -2.59 -12.16
CA THR A 273 6.92 -3.10 -11.21
C THR A 273 8.27 -2.37 -11.32
N TYR A 274 8.29 -1.12 -11.82
CA TYR A 274 9.50 -0.32 -11.93
C TYR A 274 10.12 -0.07 -10.56
N SER A 275 11.36 -0.48 -10.40
CA SER A 275 12.08 -0.48 -9.12
C SER A 275 12.80 0.84 -8.77
N GLY A 276 12.64 1.87 -9.61
CA GLY A 276 13.34 3.16 -9.43
C GLY A 276 14.75 3.18 -10.05
N THR A 277 15.45 4.28 -9.84
CA THR A 277 16.79 4.53 -10.40
C THR A 277 17.93 3.93 -9.56
N ALA A 278 17.66 3.70 -8.28
CA ALA A 278 18.60 3.13 -7.31
C ALA A 278 17.82 2.50 -6.14
N PRO A 279 18.46 1.62 -5.32
CA PRO A 279 17.84 1.15 -4.10
C PRO A 279 17.53 2.33 -3.18
N ALA A 280 16.33 2.36 -2.62
CA ALA A 280 15.81 3.44 -1.79
C ALA A 280 15.92 4.84 -2.46
N SER A 281 15.69 4.92 -3.78
CA SER A 281 15.61 6.20 -4.47
C SER A 281 14.40 7.03 -4.02
N GLU A 282 13.33 6.39 -3.55
CA GLU A 282 12.08 7.03 -3.19
C GLU A 282 12.05 7.49 -1.74
N PRO A 283 11.62 8.72 -1.46
CA PRO A 283 11.59 9.27 -0.10
C PRO A 283 10.66 8.47 0.81
N GLU A 284 9.57 7.91 0.31
CA GLU A 284 8.67 7.04 1.05
C GLU A 284 9.38 5.77 1.54
N VAL A 285 10.22 5.17 0.70
CA VAL A 285 11.03 4.00 1.07
C VAL A 285 12.12 4.39 2.07
N GLN A 286 12.77 5.55 1.86
CA GLN A 286 13.75 6.06 2.82
C GLN A 286 13.12 6.30 4.20
N ALA A 287 11.92 6.84 4.27
CA ALA A 287 11.19 7.05 5.52
C ALA A 287 11.02 5.73 6.30
N ILE A 288 10.53 4.68 5.63
CA ILE A 288 10.38 3.36 6.23
C ILE A 288 11.73 2.77 6.62
N GLN A 289 12.76 2.80 5.76
CA GLN A 289 14.09 2.28 6.07
C GLN A 289 14.76 3.03 7.25
N ASN A 290 14.55 4.33 7.37
CA ASN A 290 15.04 5.11 8.50
C ASN A 290 14.31 4.73 9.80
N TYR A 291 13.02 4.46 9.70
CA TYR A 291 12.24 4.01 10.85
C TYR A 291 12.73 2.67 11.41
N TYR A 292 13.14 1.72 10.56
CA TYR A 292 13.80 0.47 10.99
C TYR A 292 15.05 0.72 11.84
N LYS A 293 15.89 1.69 11.42
CA LYS A 293 17.15 2.00 12.13
C LYS A 293 16.88 2.57 13.53
N VAL A 294 15.83 3.39 13.64
CA VAL A 294 15.48 4.07 14.92
C VAL A 294 14.82 3.08 15.90
N LYS A 295 13.91 2.25 15.42
CA LYS A 295 13.04 1.41 16.27
C LYS A 295 13.60 0.02 16.58
N LYS A 296 14.61 -0.47 15.86
CA LYS A 296 15.14 -1.83 16.00
C LYS A 296 14.03 -2.88 15.98
N LEU A 297 13.26 -2.89 14.89
CA LEU A 297 12.07 -3.69 14.73
C LEU A 297 12.35 -5.20 14.82
N ASN A 298 11.52 -5.93 15.53
CA ASN A 298 11.57 -7.40 15.64
C ASN A 298 10.65 -8.08 14.62
N LEU A 299 9.53 -7.43 14.28
CA LEU A 299 8.54 -7.93 13.31
C LEU A 299 8.07 -6.78 12.44
N VAL A 300 7.93 -7.07 11.15
CA VAL A 300 7.30 -6.17 10.18
C VAL A 300 6.29 -6.96 9.37
N LEU A 301 5.09 -6.41 9.23
CA LEU A 301 4.06 -6.88 8.32
C LEU A 301 3.76 -5.80 7.29
N ASP A 302 3.95 -6.11 6.00
CA ASP A 302 3.49 -5.30 4.89
C ASP A 302 2.22 -5.91 4.30
N MET A 303 1.11 -5.17 4.37
CA MET A 303 -0.21 -5.65 3.96
C MET A 303 -0.61 -5.07 2.62
N HIS A 304 -0.91 -5.96 1.70
CA HIS A 304 -1.35 -5.72 0.33
C HIS A 304 -2.75 -6.30 0.08
N SER A 305 -3.30 -6.05 -1.07
CA SER A 305 -4.41 -6.77 -1.66
C SER A 305 -4.14 -6.98 -3.15
N TYR A 306 -4.58 -8.13 -3.73
CA TYR A 306 -5.41 -9.15 -3.13
C TYR A 306 -4.98 -10.58 -3.52
N GLY A 307 -5.37 -11.59 -2.73
CA GLY A 307 -5.07 -12.98 -3.09
C GLY A 307 -5.12 -13.99 -1.94
N GLU A 308 -5.40 -13.56 -0.69
CA GLU A 308 -5.44 -14.43 0.50
C GLU A 308 -4.15 -15.25 0.67
N MET A 309 -3.01 -14.55 0.63
CA MET A 309 -1.68 -15.13 0.75
C MET A 309 -0.92 -14.54 1.94
N PHE A 310 -0.05 -15.35 2.52
CA PHE A 310 0.87 -14.97 3.59
C PHE A 310 2.29 -15.34 3.20
N PHE A 311 3.16 -14.33 3.13
CA PHE A 311 4.53 -14.45 2.65
C PHE A 311 5.55 -14.38 3.78
N TRP A 312 6.63 -15.13 3.58
CA TRP A 312 7.86 -15.00 4.36
C TRP A 312 9.08 -14.97 3.44
N PRO A 313 10.26 -14.46 3.92
CA PRO A 313 11.47 -14.36 3.11
C PRO A 313 12.03 -15.74 2.68
N VAL A 314 12.77 -15.77 1.59
CA VAL A 314 13.12 -14.66 0.70
C VAL A 314 12.29 -14.77 -0.57
N GLY A 315 11.87 -13.62 -1.10
CA GLY A 315 10.95 -13.57 -2.25
C GLY A 315 11.55 -14.05 -3.57
N TYR A 316 12.87 -14.15 -3.68
CA TYR A 316 13.58 -14.53 -4.91
C TYR A 316 13.96 -16.01 -4.99
N SER A 317 13.69 -16.81 -3.97
CA SER A 317 14.14 -18.20 -3.89
C SER A 317 13.06 -19.13 -3.34
N ASP A 318 13.02 -20.35 -3.89
CA ASP A 318 12.25 -21.47 -3.34
C ASP A 318 13.04 -22.27 -2.27
N LYS A 319 14.34 -21.98 -2.14
CA LYS A 319 15.18 -22.63 -1.12
C LYS A 319 14.83 -22.09 0.26
N PRO A 320 14.62 -22.99 1.24
CA PRO A 320 14.28 -22.57 2.59
C PRO A 320 15.42 -21.81 3.25
N ILE A 321 15.07 -20.73 3.94
CA ILE A 321 16.00 -20.02 4.83
C ILE A 321 16.21 -20.81 6.13
N PRO A 322 17.32 -20.60 6.87
CA PRO A 322 17.61 -21.33 8.11
C PRO A 322 16.46 -21.28 9.13
N GLU A 323 15.80 -20.14 9.25
CA GLU A 323 14.75 -19.89 10.24
C GLU A 323 13.33 -20.20 9.71
N VAL A 324 13.18 -20.89 8.57
CA VAL A 324 11.89 -21.16 7.91
C VAL A 324 10.85 -21.77 8.85
N ASN A 325 11.28 -22.61 9.81
CA ASN A 325 10.36 -23.24 10.75
C ASN A 325 9.68 -22.24 11.69
N ILE A 326 10.33 -21.10 12.02
CA ILE A 326 9.72 -20.05 12.80
C ILE A 326 8.57 -19.43 12.00
N PHE A 327 8.81 -19.09 10.74
CA PHE A 327 7.80 -18.50 9.84
C PHE A 327 6.64 -19.47 9.58
N LYS A 328 6.95 -20.75 9.32
CA LYS A 328 5.91 -21.79 9.14
C LYS A 328 5.05 -21.94 10.39
N ASN A 329 5.66 -21.96 11.57
CA ASN A 329 4.93 -22.03 12.83
C ASN A 329 4.01 -20.82 13.04
N ILE A 330 4.46 -19.61 12.71
CA ILE A 330 3.62 -18.41 12.74
C ILE A 330 2.42 -18.58 11.78
N TYR A 331 2.66 -18.97 10.54
CA TYR A 331 1.62 -19.20 9.55
C TYR A 331 0.61 -20.27 9.99
N GLU A 332 1.07 -21.42 10.46
CA GLU A 332 0.22 -22.53 10.89
C GLU A 332 -0.67 -22.19 12.09
N ASN A 333 -0.17 -21.33 12.99
CA ASN A 333 -0.93 -20.90 14.15
C ASN A 333 -1.82 -19.68 13.90
N SER A 334 -1.76 -19.08 12.72
CA SER A 334 -2.53 -17.87 12.33
C SER A 334 -3.26 -18.08 11.00
N PHE A 335 -2.71 -17.61 9.92
CA PHE A 335 -3.37 -17.40 8.64
C PHE A 335 -3.76 -18.69 7.90
N LYS A 336 -3.07 -19.80 8.14
CA LYS A 336 -3.48 -21.11 7.65
C LYS A 336 -4.88 -21.51 8.15
N LYS A 337 -5.23 -21.14 9.38
CA LYS A 337 -6.52 -21.47 10.01
C LYS A 337 -7.70 -20.76 9.36
N ILE A 338 -7.46 -19.67 8.68
CA ILE A 338 -8.46 -18.92 7.93
C ILE A 338 -8.34 -19.12 6.41
N GLY A 339 -7.57 -20.14 5.97
CA GLY A 339 -7.52 -20.57 4.58
C GLY A 339 -6.52 -19.86 3.68
N TYR A 340 -5.72 -18.93 4.20
CA TYR A 340 -4.68 -18.24 3.42
C TYR A 340 -3.61 -19.22 2.97
N GLN A 341 -3.06 -19.02 1.77
CA GLN A 341 -1.91 -19.80 1.30
C GLN A 341 -0.62 -19.21 1.88
N GLY A 342 0.32 -20.06 2.32
CA GLY A 342 1.59 -19.62 2.90
C GLY A 342 2.79 -20.10 2.11
N GLY A 343 3.73 -19.17 1.86
CA GLY A 343 4.95 -19.46 1.11
C GLY A 343 5.87 -18.26 0.96
N THR A 344 6.90 -18.41 0.14
CA THR A 344 7.67 -17.27 -0.37
C THR A 344 6.97 -16.67 -1.58
N SER A 345 7.26 -15.41 -1.93
CA SER A 345 6.73 -14.81 -3.16
C SER A 345 7.07 -15.67 -4.39
N MET A 346 8.28 -16.22 -4.45
CA MET A 346 8.72 -17.16 -5.51
C MET A 346 7.81 -18.37 -5.62
N THR A 347 7.35 -18.94 -4.51
CA THR A 347 6.55 -20.19 -4.52
C THR A 347 5.07 -19.96 -4.75
N LEU A 348 4.54 -18.80 -4.35
CA LEU A 348 3.11 -18.48 -4.46
C LEU A 348 2.77 -17.63 -5.68
N LEU A 349 3.69 -16.79 -6.13
CA LEU A 349 3.50 -15.88 -7.26
C LEU A 349 4.68 -15.98 -8.24
N TYR A 350 5.66 -15.11 -8.09
CA TYR A 350 6.86 -15.00 -8.92
C TYR A 350 8.00 -14.42 -8.09
N PRO A 351 9.27 -14.60 -8.53
CA PRO A 351 10.41 -14.09 -7.78
C PRO A 351 10.40 -12.56 -7.69
N THR A 352 10.63 -12.05 -6.49
CA THR A 352 10.67 -10.61 -6.19
C THR A 352 11.94 -10.26 -5.43
N THR A 353 12.40 -9.02 -5.59
CA THR A 353 13.45 -8.40 -4.77
C THR A 353 13.13 -6.94 -4.52
N GLY A 354 13.82 -6.31 -3.58
CA GLY A 354 13.55 -4.93 -3.21
C GLY A 354 12.24 -4.74 -2.45
N THR A 355 11.78 -5.79 -1.76
CA THR A 355 10.54 -5.80 -0.97
C THR A 355 10.79 -5.48 0.50
N THR A 356 9.75 -5.01 1.18
CA THR A 356 9.78 -4.63 2.60
C THR A 356 10.09 -5.81 3.51
N ASP A 357 9.46 -6.96 3.27
CA ASP A 357 9.63 -8.19 4.05
C ASP A 357 11.04 -8.77 3.92
N ASP A 358 11.58 -8.84 2.71
CA ASP A 358 12.98 -9.24 2.49
C ASP A 358 13.95 -8.24 3.14
N TYR A 359 13.69 -6.93 3.06
CA TYR A 359 14.51 -5.91 3.71
C TYR A 359 14.55 -6.10 5.24
N ALA A 360 13.40 -6.32 5.85
CA ALA A 360 13.27 -6.60 7.28
C ALA A 360 14.14 -7.80 7.69
N TYR A 361 14.05 -8.89 6.93
CA TYR A 361 14.77 -10.11 7.24
C TYR A 361 16.26 -10.01 6.92
N VAL A 362 16.64 -9.58 5.72
CA VAL A 362 18.03 -9.58 5.23
C VAL A 362 18.88 -8.55 5.95
N LYS A 363 18.39 -7.31 6.10
CA LYS A 363 19.17 -6.20 6.66
C LYS A 363 19.03 -6.07 8.17
N HIS A 364 17.87 -6.42 8.76
CA HIS A 364 17.57 -6.14 10.15
C HIS A 364 17.37 -7.39 11.04
N LYS A 365 17.39 -8.60 10.46
CA LYS A 365 17.12 -9.85 11.19
C LYS A 365 15.78 -9.83 11.92
N ALA A 366 14.81 -9.12 11.36
CA ALA A 366 13.44 -9.08 11.84
C ALA A 366 12.59 -10.17 11.18
N LEU A 367 11.47 -10.52 11.79
CA LEU A 367 10.42 -11.30 11.14
C LEU A 367 9.77 -10.45 10.06
N GLY A 368 10.26 -10.53 8.81
CA GLY A 368 9.67 -9.88 7.65
C GLY A 368 8.51 -10.69 7.13
N LEU A 369 7.33 -10.10 7.02
CA LEU A 369 6.09 -10.76 6.61
C LEU A 369 5.38 -9.90 5.58
N GLY A 370 4.85 -10.56 4.54
CA GLY A 370 3.98 -9.94 3.55
C GLY A 370 2.60 -10.59 3.58
N MET A 371 1.58 -9.86 3.16
CA MET A 371 0.21 -10.39 3.02
C MET A 371 -0.48 -9.83 1.80
N GLU A 372 -1.32 -10.67 1.18
CA GLU A 372 -2.34 -10.25 0.21
C GLU A 372 -3.71 -10.58 0.79
N ILE A 373 -4.50 -9.57 1.18
CA ILE A 373 -5.80 -9.77 1.82
C ILE A 373 -6.96 -9.70 0.82
N GLY A 374 -8.03 -10.46 1.07
CA GLY A 374 -9.27 -10.42 0.31
C GLY A 374 -9.15 -10.82 -1.16
N GLN A 375 -10.18 -10.46 -1.96
CA GLN A 375 -10.36 -10.96 -3.33
C GLN A 375 -10.48 -9.83 -4.38
N SER A 376 -10.26 -8.57 -3.98
CA SER A 376 -10.38 -7.39 -4.85
C SER A 376 -9.49 -6.25 -4.36
N PHE A 377 -9.00 -5.41 -5.29
CA PHE A 377 -8.36 -4.13 -4.93
C PHE A 377 -9.32 -3.16 -4.23
N ARG A 378 -10.59 -3.25 -4.58
CA ARG A 378 -11.63 -2.30 -4.16
C ARG A 378 -12.87 -3.05 -3.66
N PRO A 379 -12.75 -3.81 -2.55
CA PRO A 379 -13.91 -4.48 -1.97
C PRO A 379 -14.92 -3.46 -1.46
N SER A 380 -16.18 -3.86 -1.29
CA SER A 380 -17.16 -3.06 -0.56
C SER A 380 -16.70 -2.87 0.90
N TYR A 381 -17.15 -1.80 1.56
CA TYR A 381 -16.76 -1.57 2.95
C TYR A 381 -17.29 -2.67 3.89
N GLN A 382 -18.39 -3.32 3.53
CA GLN A 382 -18.91 -4.49 4.26
C GLN A 382 -17.94 -5.69 4.19
N GLU A 383 -17.29 -5.89 3.05
CA GLU A 383 -16.23 -6.91 2.91
C GLU A 383 -14.99 -6.53 3.75
N VAL A 384 -14.65 -5.24 3.85
CA VAL A 384 -13.58 -4.76 4.77
C VAL A 384 -13.91 -5.09 6.23
N GLU A 385 -15.17 -4.88 6.66
CA GLU A 385 -15.61 -5.27 8.00
C GLU A 385 -15.51 -6.78 8.24
N SER A 386 -15.87 -7.58 7.25
CA SER A 386 -15.74 -9.03 7.31
C SER A 386 -14.28 -9.46 7.41
N MET A 387 -13.41 -8.91 6.58
CA MET A 387 -11.96 -9.14 6.64
C MET A 387 -11.37 -8.71 7.98
N TRP A 388 -11.79 -7.57 8.53
CA TRP A 388 -11.35 -7.14 9.85
C TRP A 388 -11.68 -8.17 10.95
N ASN A 389 -12.89 -8.69 10.96
CA ASN A 389 -13.31 -9.69 11.95
C ASN A 389 -12.50 -10.99 11.84
N GLU A 390 -12.17 -11.39 10.63
CA GLU A 390 -11.36 -12.58 10.35
C GLU A 390 -9.87 -12.36 10.71
N LEU A 391 -9.30 -11.21 10.32
CA LEU A 391 -7.87 -10.93 10.46
C LEU A 391 -7.48 -10.49 11.88
N ARG A 392 -8.37 -9.83 12.60
CA ARG A 392 -8.07 -9.25 13.93
C ARG A 392 -7.39 -10.23 14.89
N PRO A 393 -7.87 -11.46 15.14
CA PRO A 393 -7.20 -12.39 16.04
C PRO A 393 -5.77 -12.73 15.61
N ASN A 394 -5.55 -12.83 14.30
CA ASN A 394 -4.26 -13.16 13.72
C ASN A 394 -3.28 -11.98 13.79
N LEU A 395 -3.75 -10.75 13.61
CA LEU A 395 -2.94 -9.54 13.78
C LEU A 395 -2.51 -9.36 15.25
N LEU A 396 -3.42 -9.61 16.21
CA LEU A 396 -3.06 -9.61 17.64
C LEU A 396 -2.04 -10.72 17.95
N TYR A 397 -2.17 -11.89 17.32
CA TYR A 397 -1.19 -12.96 17.47
C TYR A 397 0.19 -12.54 16.92
N LEU A 398 0.26 -11.84 15.77
CA LEU A 398 1.54 -11.31 15.26
C LEU A 398 2.18 -10.32 16.25
N ILE A 399 1.39 -9.44 16.85
CA ILE A 399 1.90 -8.53 17.91
C ILE A 399 2.44 -9.35 19.09
N LYS A 400 1.75 -10.42 19.49
CA LYS A 400 2.19 -11.29 20.60
C LYS A 400 3.54 -11.94 20.30
N VAL A 401 3.73 -12.49 19.09
CA VAL A 401 4.95 -13.21 18.71
C VAL A 401 6.09 -12.28 18.25
N SER A 402 5.91 -10.97 18.24
CA SER A 402 6.97 -10.01 17.90
C SER A 402 8.16 -10.01 18.89
N ASN A 403 8.04 -10.72 20.02
CA ASN A 403 9.19 -10.97 20.91
C ASN A 403 10.13 -12.10 20.43
N THR A 404 9.78 -12.79 19.34
CA THR A 404 10.63 -13.83 18.76
C THR A 404 11.88 -13.20 18.13
N THR A 405 13.05 -13.65 18.53
CA THR A 405 14.32 -13.17 18.00
C THR A 405 14.88 -14.19 16.99
N LEU A 406 15.25 -13.72 15.81
CA LEU A 406 15.98 -14.53 14.84
C LEU A 406 17.45 -14.56 15.22
N THR A 407 17.94 -15.74 15.62
CA THR A 407 19.35 -15.97 15.89
C THR A 407 20.01 -16.52 14.63
N ARG A 408 20.67 -15.65 13.87
CA ARG A 408 21.56 -16.08 12.79
C ARG A 408 22.94 -16.37 13.37
N LYS A 409 23.40 -17.61 13.17
CA LYS A 409 24.78 -18.01 13.42
C LYS A 409 25.72 -17.37 12.41
#